data_7597bdb82a6dd683fc08024c07a2b9a5
#
_entry.id   7597bdb82a6dd683fc08024c07a2b9a5
#
_cell.length_a   1.000
_cell.length_b   1.000
_cell.length_c   1.000
_cell.angle_alpha   90.00
_cell.angle_beta   90.00
_cell.angle_gamma   90.00
#
_symmetry.space_group_name_H-M   'P 1'
#
loop_
_entity.id
_entity.type
_entity.pdbx_description
1 polymer ?
#
loop_
_entity_poly.entity_id
_entity_poly.type
_entity_poly.pdbx_seq_one_letter_code
_entity_poly.pdbx_strand_id
1 'polypeptide(L)'
;IKKNRIDESEALIYKCTTTWANSLLKIAGVKVNVHGVENIPKDKTVLFVGNHQGNFDIPIYITQIPEVIGFISKIEVEKIPLVRTWMNFMHCIFMDRSNLRKSGEAIIRGVKSLKAGHSLVIFPEGTRSKGGPMKDFKAGSFKLATKSKSPIIPVTMDGSYKIMEHGDGPWFKPATVNLYIHPAIETASLTKEEQDELPKKVQNIIASKLSK
;
A
#
# COMPACT_ATOMS: atom_id res chain seq x y z
N ILE A 1 -8.46 19.82 16.86
CA ILE A 1 -7.03 19.54 17.13
C ILE A 1 -6.97 18.11 17.69
N LYS A 2 -6.88 17.08 16.82
CA LYS A 2 -6.57 15.72 17.26
C LYS A 2 -5.08 15.70 17.59
N LYS A 3 -4.77 15.86 18.87
CA LYS A 3 -3.46 15.62 19.43
C LYS A 3 -3.06 14.19 19.08
N ASN A 4 -1.90 14.00 18.43
CA ASN A 4 -1.25 12.72 18.15
C ASN A 4 -1.10 11.90 19.46
N ARG A 5 -2.14 11.22 19.88
CA ARG A 5 -2.00 10.04 20.71
C ARG A 5 -2.00 8.87 19.74
N ILE A 6 -0.80 8.47 19.31
CA ILE A 6 -0.60 7.07 18.96
C ILE A 6 -1.05 6.34 20.20
N ASP A 7 -2.15 5.62 20.14
CA ASP A 7 -2.59 4.76 21.22
C ASP A 7 -1.42 3.82 21.54
N GLU A 8 -1.18 3.51 22.79
CA GLU A 8 -0.08 2.62 23.20
C GLU A 8 -0.14 1.29 22.44
N SER A 9 -1.33 0.83 22.12
CA SER A 9 -1.55 -0.34 21.27
C SER A 9 -1.04 -0.15 19.84
N GLU A 10 -1.27 1.00 19.21
CA GLU A 10 -0.75 1.30 17.87
C GLU A 10 0.78 1.43 17.87
N ALA A 11 1.36 2.05 18.90
CA ALA A 11 2.81 2.14 19.06
C ALA A 11 3.44 0.74 19.17
N LEU A 12 2.80 -0.18 19.90
CA LEU A 12 3.25 -1.57 20.02
C LEU A 12 3.13 -2.31 18.68
N ILE A 13 2.00 -2.17 17.99
CA ILE A 13 1.76 -2.78 16.66
C ILE A 13 2.82 -2.28 15.68
N TYR A 14 3.05 -0.97 15.62
CA TYR A 14 4.07 -0.37 14.76
C TYR A 14 5.45 -0.95 15.04
N LYS A 15 5.86 -0.99 16.32
CA LYS A 15 7.15 -1.53 16.75
C LYS A 15 7.32 -3.00 16.38
N CYS A 16 6.31 -3.84 16.63
CA CYS A 16 6.38 -5.26 16.32
C CYS A 16 6.45 -5.52 14.81
N THR A 17 5.57 -4.87 14.04
CA THR A 17 5.50 -5.06 12.58
C THR A 17 6.72 -4.52 11.87
N THR A 18 7.24 -3.35 12.26
CA THR A 18 8.48 -2.78 11.70
C THR A 18 9.71 -3.60 12.09
N THR A 19 9.78 -4.14 13.30
CA THR A 19 10.87 -5.02 13.72
C THR A 19 10.89 -6.30 12.89
N TRP A 20 9.73 -6.93 12.73
CA TRP A 20 9.57 -8.11 11.87
C TRP A 20 9.96 -7.81 10.41
N ALA A 21 9.44 -6.75 9.84
CA ALA A 21 9.70 -6.38 8.46
C ALA A 21 11.18 -6.02 8.22
N ASN A 22 11.81 -5.26 9.13
CA ASN A 22 13.24 -4.96 9.07
C ASN A 22 14.11 -6.23 9.16
N SER A 23 13.71 -7.20 9.98
CA SER A 23 14.42 -8.48 10.06
C SER A 23 14.38 -9.23 8.73
N LEU A 24 13.22 -9.25 8.06
CA LEU A 24 13.08 -9.85 6.72
C LEU A 24 13.95 -9.13 5.69
N LEU A 25 13.93 -7.80 5.64
CA LEU A 25 14.74 -7.03 4.71
C LEU A 25 16.25 -7.26 4.94
N LYS A 26 16.67 -7.32 6.20
CA LYS A 26 18.06 -7.58 6.58
C LYS A 26 18.51 -8.99 6.17
N ILE A 27 17.69 -10.01 6.45
CA ILE A 27 17.99 -11.41 6.07
C ILE A 27 18.07 -11.53 4.53
N ALA A 28 17.19 -10.85 3.80
CA ALA A 28 17.18 -10.85 2.36
C ALA A 28 18.28 -9.97 1.72
N GLY A 29 19.06 -9.22 2.52
CA GLY A 29 20.10 -8.31 2.03
C GLY A 29 19.56 -7.13 1.21
N VAL A 30 18.35 -6.66 1.54
CA VAL A 30 17.68 -5.60 0.79
C VAL A 30 18.14 -4.23 1.26
N LYS A 31 18.50 -3.36 0.30
CA LYS A 31 18.72 -1.93 0.51
C LYS A 31 17.55 -1.15 -0.07
N VAL A 32 16.98 -0.23 0.70
CA VAL A 32 15.88 0.62 0.24
C VAL A 32 16.34 2.07 0.19
N ASN A 33 16.26 2.67 -1.00
CA ASN A 33 16.43 4.10 -1.20
C ASN A 33 15.05 4.74 -1.20
N VAL A 34 14.79 5.61 -0.24
CA VAL A 34 13.48 6.28 -0.11
C VAL A 34 13.58 7.73 -0.55
N HIS A 35 12.60 8.18 -1.30
CA HIS A 35 12.49 9.54 -1.82
C HIS A 35 11.09 10.08 -1.53
N GLY A 36 11.00 11.31 -1.03
CA GLY A 36 9.73 12.02 -0.86
C GLY A 36 8.94 11.64 0.41
N VAL A 37 9.59 11.18 1.48
CA VAL A 37 8.92 10.90 2.77
C VAL A 37 8.21 12.15 3.31
N GLU A 38 8.73 13.32 3.03
CA GLU A 38 8.16 14.62 3.38
C GLU A 38 6.81 14.90 2.72
N ASN A 39 6.44 14.17 1.67
CA ASN A 39 5.14 14.27 1.00
C ASN A 39 4.00 13.61 1.78
N ILE A 40 4.30 12.85 2.84
CA ILE A 40 3.28 12.22 3.69
C ILE A 40 2.72 13.27 4.66
N PRO A 41 1.43 13.62 4.60
CA PRO A 41 0.83 14.54 5.55
C PRO A 41 0.85 13.98 6.97
N LYS A 42 1.29 14.77 7.94
CA LYS A 42 1.40 14.33 9.35
C LYS A 42 0.06 14.31 10.10
N ASP A 43 -0.94 14.98 9.57
CA ASP A 43 -2.22 15.26 10.24
C ASP A 43 -3.44 14.71 9.49
N LYS A 44 -3.23 13.99 8.40
CA LYS A 44 -4.29 13.44 7.54
C LYS A 44 -4.14 11.94 7.36
N THR A 45 -5.27 11.25 7.38
CA THR A 45 -5.36 9.85 6.95
C THR A 45 -5.29 9.80 5.43
N VAL A 46 -4.46 8.94 4.87
CA VAL A 46 -4.19 8.89 3.43
C VAL A 46 -4.45 7.49 2.84
N LEU A 47 -4.71 7.45 1.54
CA LEU A 47 -4.67 6.24 0.74
C LEU A 47 -3.37 6.21 -0.05
N PHE A 48 -2.45 5.33 0.32
CA PHE A 48 -1.29 5.03 -0.51
C PHE A 48 -1.72 4.16 -1.69
N VAL A 49 -1.39 4.60 -2.89
CA VAL A 49 -1.68 3.88 -4.13
C VAL A 49 -0.36 3.56 -4.81
N GLY A 50 -0.03 2.28 -4.93
CA GLY A 50 1.24 1.84 -5.49
C GLY A 50 1.11 0.80 -6.59
N ASN A 51 2.15 0.66 -7.41
CA ASN A 51 2.35 -0.51 -8.23
C ASN A 51 2.78 -1.71 -7.37
N HIS A 52 2.54 -2.92 -7.86
CA HIS A 52 2.80 -4.15 -7.10
C HIS A 52 3.76 -5.05 -7.86
N GLN A 53 5.02 -5.09 -7.43
CA GLN A 53 6.05 -5.87 -8.10
C GLN A 53 6.26 -7.25 -7.45
N GLY A 54 6.22 -7.33 -6.12
CA GLY A 54 6.56 -8.55 -5.43
C GLY A 54 6.04 -8.66 -4.00
N ASN A 55 6.33 -9.80 -3.36
CA ASN A 55 5.96 -10.03 -1.96
C ASN A 55 6.67 -9.05 -1.00
N PHE A 56 7.88 -8.61 -1.36
CA PHE A 56 8.68 -7.70 -0.55
C PHE A 56 8.19 -6.25 -0.59
N ASP A 57 7.21 -5.91 -1.43
CA ASP A 57 6.57 -4.60 -1.36
C ASP A 57 5.98 -4.35 0.03
N ILE A 58 5.36 -5.38 0.64
CA ILE A 58 4.69 -5.27 1.94
C ILE A 58 5.67 -4.89 3.07
N PRO A 59 6.77 -5.64 3.33
CA PRO A 59 7.72 -5.26 4.36
C PRO A 59 8.43 -3.92 4.06
N ILE A 60 8.63 -3.55 2.80
CA ILE A 60 9.18 -2.23 2.45
C ILE A 60 8.21 -1.13 2.87
N TYR A 61 6.92 -1.22 2.51
CA TYR A 61 5.92 -0.24 2.96
C TYR A 61 5.87 -0.12 4.49
N ILE A 62 5.83 -1.26 5.22
CA ILE A 62 5.76 -1.29 6.68
C ILE A 62 6.96 -0.58 7.32
N THR A 63 8.15 -0.69 6.74
CA THR A 63 9.38 -0.11 7.30
C THR A 63 9.61 1.34 6.92
N GLN A 64 9.07 1.77 5.76
CA GLN A 64 9.36 3.10 5.22
C GLN A 64 8.24 4.12 5.46
N ILE A 65 7.04 3.68 5.83
CA ILE A 65 5.94 4.59 6.19
C ILE A 65 5.93 4.75 7.72
N PRO A 66 5.98 5.99 8.27
CA PRO A 66 6.17 6.24 9.70
C PRO A 66 4.86 6.17 10.50
N GLU A 67 3.96 5.27 10.15
CA GLU A 67 2.68 5.02 10.84
C GLU A 67 2.23 3.57 10.63
N VAL A 68 1.24 3.11 11.43
CA VAL A 68 0.56 1.84 11.17
C VAL A 68 -0.30 1.99 9.92
N ILE A 69 -0.04 1.16 8.92
CA ILE A 69 -0.78 1.16 7.66
C ILE A 69 -1.47 -0.18 7.43
N GLY A 70 -2.73 -0.14 7.03
CA GLY A 70 -3.45 -1.33 6.59
C GLY A 70 -3.27 -1.58 5.09
N PHE A 71 -3.52 -2.81 4.66
CA PHE A 71 -3.45 -3.21 3.25
C PHE A 71 -4.80 -3.74 2.76
N ILE A 72 -5.16 -3.40 1.52
CA ILE A 72 -6.26 -4.09 0.84
C ILE A 72 -5.70 -5.41 0.29
N SER A 73 -5.93 -6.47 1.01
CA SER A 73 -5.35 -7.79 0.78
C SER A 73 -6.33 -8.78 0.15
N LYS A 74 -5.78 -9.84 -0.45
CA LYS A 74 -6.55 -10.94 -1.02
C LYS A 74 -7.19 -11.78 0.09
N ILE A 75 -8.46 -12.20 -0.08
CA ILE A 75 -9.22 -12.94 0.93
C ILE A 75 -8.55 -14.25 1.37
N GLU A 76 -7.78 -14.90 0.49
CA GLU A 76 -7.13 -16.16 0.80
C GLU A 76 -6.07 -16.04 1.90
N VAL A 77 -5.49 -14.85 2.10
CA VAL A 77 -4.53 -14.59 3.18
C VAL A 77 -5.20 -14.65 4.56
N GLU A 78 -6.51 -14.37 4.64
CA GLU A 78 -7.30 -14.47 5.86
C GLU A 78 -7.32 -15.89 6.46
N LYS A 79 -7.06 -16.91 5.61
CA LYS A 79 -7.03 -18.31 6.03
C LYS A 79 -5.81 -18.69 6.87
N ILE A 80 -4.78 -17.83 6.93
CA ILE A 80 -3.57 -18.05 7.70
C ILE A 80 -3.75 -17.39 9.09
N PRO A 81 -4.00 -18.17 10.18
CA PRO A 81 -4.48 -17.60 11.45
C PRO A 81 -3.57 -16.53 12.04
N LEU A 82 -2.27 -16.79 12.13
CA LEU A 82 -1.31 -15.85 12.71
C LEU A 82 -1.19 -14.56 11.86
N VAL A 83 -1.11 -14.72 10.54
CA VAL A 83 -1.04 -13.59 9.62
C VAL A 83 -2.32 -12.76 9.69
N ARG A 84 -3.49 -13.41 9.68
CA ARG A 84 -4.79 -12.75 9.85
C ARG A 84 -4.84 -11.89 11.11
N THR A 85 -4.37 -12.43 12.23
CA THR A 85 -4.39 -11.71 13.51
C THR A 85 -3.59 -10.41 13.43
N TRP A 86 -2.35 -10.47 12.94
CA TRP A 86 -1.52 -9.28 12.78
C TRP A 86 -2.08 -8.30 11.75
N MET A 87 -2.61 -8.80 10.63
CA MET A 87 -3.26 -7.97 9.63
C MET A 87 -4.49 -7.24 10.16
N ASN A 88 -5.27 -7.88 11.07
CA ASN A 88 -6.40 -7.21 11.74
C ASN A 88 -5.90 -6.08 12.66
N PHE A 89 -4.83 -6.29 13.42
CA PHE A 89 -4.23 -5.23 14.22
C PHE A 89 -3.72 -4.06 13.38
N MET A 90 -3.25 -4.33 12.16
CA MET A 90 -2.84 -3.30 11.19
C MET A 90 -4.01 -2.71 10.40
N HIS A 91 -5.27 -2.97 10.76
CA HIS A 91 -6.45 -2.49 10.06
C HIS A 91 -6.56 -2.92 8.58
N CYS A 92 -5.96 -4.04 8.21
CA CYS A 92 -6.05 -4.57 6.85
C CYS A 92 -7.48 -4.98 6.48
N ILE A 93 -7.80 -4.85 5.19
CA ILE A 93 -9.11 -5.22 4.65
C ILE A 93 -8.95 -6.39 3.69
N PHE A 94 -9.57 -7.52 4.00
CA PHE A 94 -9.60 -8.67 3.10
C PHE A 94 -10.68 -8.49 2.04
N MET A 95 -10.30 -8.69 0.77
CA MET A 95 -11.13 -8.49 -0.41
C MET A 95 -11.23 -9.76 -1.24
N ASP A 96 -12.45 -10.25 -1.44
CA ASP A 96 -12.74 -11.30 -2.41
C ASP A 96 -12.90 -10.68 -3.80
N ARG A 97 -11.86 -10.82 -4.63
CA ARG A 97 -11.80 -10.22 -5.97
C ARG A 97 -12.57 -11.02 -7.02
N SER A 98 -12.99 -12.24 -6.70
CA SER A 98 -13.78 -13.09 -7.59
C SER A 98 -15.28 -12.73 -7.57
N ASN A 99 -15.71 -11.99 -6.55
CA ASN A 99 -17.10 -11.63 -6.34
C ASN A 99 -17.27 -10.10 -6.27
N LEU A 100 -17.95 -9.52 -7.26
CA LEU A 100 -18.13 -8.08 -7.39
C LEU A 100 -18.83 -7.45 -6.17
N ARG A 101 -19.86 -8.12 -5.63
CA ARG A 101 -20.60 -7.64 -4.45
C ARG A 101 -19.69 -7.60 -3.22
N LYS A 102 -18.96 -8.71 -2.96
CA LYS A 102 -18.03 -8.80 -1.82
C LYS A 102 -16.86 -7.81 -1.97
N SER A 103 -16.37 -7.59 -3.20
CA SER A 103 -15.39 -6.54 -3.48
C SER A 103 -15.94 -5.16 -3.12
N GLY A 104 -17.21 -4.87 -3.47
CA GLY A 104 -17.89 -3.62 -3.09
C GLY A 104 -18.00 -3.45 -1.57
N GLU A 105 -18.35 -4.53 -0.85
CA GLU A 105 -18.40 -4.52 0.62
C GLU A 105 -17.02 -4.25 1.25
N ALA A 106 -15.94 -4.81 0.67
CA ALA A 106 -14.58 -4.53 1.11
C ALA A 106 -14.20 -3.05 0.89
N ILE A 107 -14.58 -2.46 -0.23
CA ILE A 107 -14.41 -1.01 -0.48
C ILE A 107 -15.14 -0.18 0.59
N ILE A 108 -16.37 -0.55 0.95
CA ILE A 108 -17.13 0.15 2.01
C ILE A 108 -16.41 0.06 3.36
N ARG A 109 -15.87 -1.13 3.72
CA ARG A 109 -15.06 -1.29 4.93
C ARG A 109 -13.79 -0.43 4.90
N GLY A 110 -13.10 -0.38 3.76
CA GLY A 110 -11.92 0.48 3.58
C GLY A 110 -12.23 1.97 3.72
N VAL A 111 -13.35 2.43 3.15
CA VAL A 111 -13.82 3.83 3.34
C VAL A 111 -14.08 4.13 4.82
N LYS A 112 -14.70 3.21 5.55
CA LYS A 112 -14.92 3.37 7.00
C LYS A 112 -13.60 3.42 7.77
N SER A 113 -12.62 2.57 7.42
CA SER A 113 -11.30 2.55 8.03
C SER A 113 -10.55 3.88 7.81
N LEU A 114 -10.52 4.39 6.58
CA LEU A 114 -9.93 5.70 6.29
C LEU A 114 -10.59 6.83 7.08
N LYS A 115 -11.94 6.84 7.16
CA LYS A 115 -12.68 7.83 7.96
C LYS A 115 -12.44 7.71 9.47
N ALA A 116 -12.10 6.52 9.94
CA ALA A 116 -11.75 6.27 11.34
C ALA A 116 -10.31 6.71 11.69
N GLY A 117 -9.50 7.10 10.70
CA GLY A 117 -8.14 7.58 10.91
C GLY A 117 -7.04 6.57 10.57
N HIS A 118 -7.38 5.44 9.95
CA HIS A 118 -6.39 4.42 9.59
C HIS A 118 -6.02 4.54 8.11
N SER A 119 -4.76 4.86 7.84
CA SER A 119 -4.23 4.93 6.47
C SER A 119 -4.16 3.53 5.84
N LEU A 120 -4.42 3.46 4.54
CA LEU A 120 -4.46 2.21 3.80
C LEU A 120 -3.54 2.23 2.59
N VAL A 121 -3.02 1.07 2.22
CA VAL A 121 -2.29 0.81 0.97
C VAL A 121 -3.16 -0.03 0.05
N ILE A 122 -3.23 0.36 -1.21
CA ILE A 122 -3.86 -0.44 -2.26
C ILE A 122 -2.96 -0.56 -3.49
N PHE A 123 -2.98 -1.72 -4.10
CA PHE A 123 -2.36 -2.01 -5.38
C PHE A 123 -3.45 -2.20 -6.45
N PRO A 124 -3.78 -1.16 -7.23
CA PRO A 124 -4.93 -1.19 -8.15
C PRO A 124 -4.78 -2.17 -9.31
N GLU A 125 -3.57 -2.63 -9.61
CA GLU A 125 -3.32 -3.71 -10.58
C GLU A 125 -4.07 -5.00 -10.21
N GLY A 126 -4.30 -5.21 -8.90
CA GLY A 126 -4.96 -6.40 -8.37
C GLY A 126 -4.10 -7.66 -8.39
N THR A 127 -2.88 -7.60 -8.86
CA THR A 127 -1.90 -8.71 -8.90
C THR A 127 -0.48 -8.15 -8.97
N ARG A 128 0.52 -8.95 -8.66
CA ARG A 128 1.94 -8.61 -8.81
C ARG A 128 2.36 -8.66 -10.27
N SER A 129 3.20 -7.72 -10.71
CA SER A 129 3.80 -7.68 -12.05
C SER A 129 4.98 -8.64 -12.19
N LYS A 130 5.68 -8.94 -11.08
CA LYS A 130 6.83 -9.85 -11.03
C LYS A 130 7.97 -9.46 -11.99
N GLY A 131 8.19 -8.15 -12.16
CA GLY A 131 9.17 -7.62 -13.09
C GLY A 131 8.66 -7.42 -14.52
N GLY A 132 7.43 -7.82 -14.82
CA GLY A 132 6.75 -7.48 -16.07
C GLY A 132 6.18 -6.06 -16.04
N PRO A 133 5.52 -5.64 -17.14
CA PRO A 133 4.93 -4.32 -17.23
C PRO A 133 3.82 -4.12 -16.19
N MET A 134 3.70 -2.89 -15.69
CA MET A 134 2.63 -2.47 -14.81
C MET A 134 1.27 -2.60 -15.54
N LYS A 135 0.29 -3.22 -14.86
CA LYS A 135 -1.05 -3.39 -15.40
C LYS A 135 -1.90 -2.15 -15.19
N ASP A 136 -2.98 -2.03 -15.96
CA ASP A 136 -3.93 -0.94 -15.82
C ASP A 136 -4.57 -0.90 -14.43
N PHE A 137 -4.71 0.30 -13.90
CA PHE A 137 -5.27 0.53 -12.60
C PHE A 137 -6.79 0.44 -12.61
N LYS A 138 -7.34 -0.41 -11.75
CA LYS A 138 -8.79 -0.60 -11.60
C LYS A 138 -9.43 0.62 -10.95
N ALA A 139 -10.32 1.30 -11.68
CA ALA A 139 -11.00 2.50 -11.22
C ALA A 139 -11.75 2.32 -9.88
N GLY A 140 -12.28 1.11 -9.61
CA GLY A 140 -12.96 0.79 -8.36
C GLY A 140 -12.10 1.00 -7.11
N SER A 141 -10.77 0.89 -7.22
CA SER A 141 -9.81 1.11 -6.14
C SER A 141 -9.82 2.55 -5.63
N PHE A 142 -10.03 3.49 -6.52
CA PHE A 142 -10.01 4.93 -6.22
C PHE A 142 -11.24 5.41 -5.45
N LYS A 143 -12.33 4.60 -5.45
CA LYS A 143 -13.52 4.87 -4.61
C LYS A 143 -13.19 4.87 -3.12
N LEU A 144 -12.10 4.25 -2.68
CA LEU A 144 -11.62 4.35 -1.31
C LEU A 144 -11.35 5.81 -0.93
N ALA A 145 -10.54 6.50 -1.73
CA ALA A 145 -10.16 7.88 -1.47
C ALA A 145 -11.30 8.86 -1.74
N THR A 146 -11.99 8.77 -2.90
CA THR A 146 -13.03 9.73 -3.28
C THR A 146 -14.23 9.69 -2.33
N LYS A 147 -14.63 8.50 -1.82
CA LYS A 147 -15.73 8.36 -0.87
C LYS A 147 -15.34 8.69 0.58
N SER A 148 -14.08 8.49 0.97
CA SER A 148 -13.58 8.90 2.28
C SER A 148 -13.18 10.36 2.32
N LYS A 149 -12.92 10.98 1.16
CA LYS A 149 -12.31 12.30 0.99
C LYS A 149 -10.86 12.34 1.53
N SER A 150 -10.19 11.21 1.55
CA SER A 150 -8.79 11.11 1.96
C SER A 150 -7.87 11.42 0.79
N PRO A 151 -6.76 12.13 0.99
CA PRO A 151 -5.76 12.34 -0.05
C PRO A 151 -5.19 11.00 -0.56
N ILE A 152 -4.81 10.98 -1.83
CA ILE A 152 -4.05 9.87 -2.42
C ILE A 152 -2.57 10.23 -2.40
N ILE A 153 -1.74 9.31 -1.91
CA ILE A 153 -0.29 9.36 -2.06
C ILE A 153 0.12 8.31 -3.09
N PRO A 154 0.48 8.71 -4.32
CA PRO A 154 1.05 7.77 -5.27
C PRO A 154 2.43 7.30 -4.80
N VAL A 155 2.72 6.01 -4.92
CA VAL A 155 4.00 5.43 -4.50
C VAL A 155 4.53 4.53 -5.60
N THR A 156 5.74 4.82 -6.07
CA THR A 156 6.44 3.93 -7.01
C THR A 156 7.37 3.00 -6.26
N MET A 157 7.19 1.71 -6.46
CA MET A 157 8.08 0.64 -6.05
C MET A 157 8.89 0.19 -7.27
N ASP A 158 10.23 0.32 -7.22
CA ASP A 158 11.09 -0.06 -8.33
C ASP A 158 12.20 -1.00 -7.86
N GLY A 159 12.17 -2.25 -8.34
CA GLY A 159 13.19 -3.26 -8.11
C GLY A 159 12.87 -4.32 -7.06
N SER A 160 11.74 -4.26 -6.36
CA SER A 160 11.38 -5.24 -5.31
C SER A 160 11.16 -6.66 -5.86
N TYR A 161 10.74 -6.82 -7.11
CA TYR A 161 10.60 -8.11 -7.77
C TYR A 161 11.92 -8.90 -7.85
N LYS A 162 13.07 -8.20 -7.84
CA LYS A 162 14.40 -8.82 -7.89
C LYS A 162 14.72 -9.67 -6.66
N ILE A 163 14.01 -9.44 -5.56
CA ILE A 163 14.29 -10.11 -4.28
C ILE A 163 13.82 -11.56 -4.30
N MET A 164 12.61 -11.82 -4.80
CA MET A 164 11.98 -13.14 -4.70
C MET A 164 11.31 -13.62 -5.98
N GLU A 165 10.80 -12.72 -6.83
CA GLU A 165 10.03 -13.08 -8.01
C GLU A 165 10.88 -13.31 -9.26
N HIS A 166 12.19 -13.04 -9.18
CA HIS A 166 13.11 -13.17 -10.29
C HIS A 166 14.00 -14.40 -10.09
N GLY A 167 13.61 -15.54 -10.65
CA GLY A 167 14.46 -16.72 -10.74
C GLY A 167 13.85 -18.03 -10.25
N ASP A 168 14.60 -19.09 -10.47
CA ASP A 168 14.21 -20.49 -10.28
C ASP A 168 14.53 -20.96 -8.84
N GLY A 169 13.82 -20.44 -7.85
CA GLY A 169 14.03 -20.96 -6.50
C GLY A 169 13.37 -20.13 -5.38
N PRO A 170 13.27 -20.74 -4.19
CA PRO A 170 12.60 -20.12 -3.05
C PRO A 170 13.49 -19.13 -2.29
N TRP A 171 14.69 -18.85 -2.76
CA TRP A 171 15.70 -18.10 -2.04
C TRP A 171 15.64 -16.61 -2.35
N PHE A 172 15.85 -15.78 -1.32
CA PHE A 172 15.99 -14.35 -1.47
C PHE A 172 17.30 -13.98 -2.15
N LYS A 173 17.27 -12.97 -3.01
CA LYS A 173 18.46 -12.36 -3.61
C LYS A 173 18.61 -10.93 -3.08
N PRO A 174 19.81 -10.54 -2.63
CA PRO A 174 20.07 -9.15 -2.29
C PRO A 174 19.71 -8.22 -3.44
N ALA A 175 19.00 -7.13 -3.13
CA ALA A 175 18.60 -6.17 -4.13
C ALA A 175 18.57 -4.75 -3.56
N THR A 176 18.77 -3.77 -4.44
CA THR A 176 18.48 -2.37 -4.14
C THR A 176 17.12 -2.04 -4.72
N VAL A 177 16.26 -1.47 -3.89
CA VAL A 177 14.89 -1.06 -4.24
C VAL A 177 14.76 0.44 -4.06
N ASN A 178 14.19 1.13 -5.04
CA ASN A 178 13.86 2.53 -4.92
C ASN A 178 12.36 2.67 -4.61
N LEU A 179 12.06 3.43 -3.56
CA LEU A 179 10.70 3.77 -3.16
C LEU A 179 10.50 5.27 -3.34
N TYR A 180 9.61 5.67 -4.25
CA TYR A 180 9.29 7.07 -4.48
C TYR A 180 7.89 7.37 -3.95
N ILE A 181 7.83 8.24 -2.94
CA ILE A 181 6.58 8.74 -2.36
C ILE A 181 6.30 10.09 -3.04
N HIS A 182 5.28 10.13 -3.87
CA HIS A 182 4.95 11.31 -4.66
C HIS A 182 4.08 12.29 -3.87
N PRO A 183 3.99 13.57 -4.32
CA PRO A 183 3.10 14.55 -3.70
C PRO A 183 1.66 14.08 -3.61
N ALA A 184 0.98 14.48 -2.54
CA ALA A 184 -0.41 14.13 -2.29
C ALA A 184 -1.35 14.72 -3.34
N ILE A 185 -2.37 13.94 -3.70
CA ILE A 185 -3.48 14.38 -4.55
C ILE A 185 -4.72 14.49 -3.67
N GLU A 186 -5.20 15.70 -3.45
CA GLU A 186 -6.44 15.95 -2.71
C GLU A 186 -7.64 15.42 -3.49
N THR A 187 -8.57 14.76 -2.79
CA THR A 187 -9.75 14.13 -3.43
C THR A 187 -11.06 14.74 -3.03
N ALA A 188 -11.08 15.61 -2.00
CA ALA A 188 -12.30 16.12 -1.41
C ALA A 188 -13.09 17.06 -2.35
N SER A 189 -12.40 17.77 -3.25
CA SER A 189 -12.96 18.79 -4.16
C SER A 189 -12.99 18.35 -5.62
N LEU A 190 -12.63 17.10 -5.94
CA LEU A 190 -12.58 16.62 -7.32
C LEU A 190 -13.98 16.53 -7.94
N THR A 191 -14.13 17.05 -9.16
CA THR A 191 -15.32 16.85 -9.98
C THR A 191 -15.44 15.37 -10.38
N LYS A 192 -16.56 14.99 -10.96
CA LYS A 192 -16.77 13.61 -11.41
C LYS A 192 -15.79 13.24 -12.53
N GLU A 193 -15.57 14.15 -13.45
CA GLU A 193 -14.64 13.99 -14.56
C GLU A 193 -13.21 13.76 -14.05
N GLU A 194 -12.76 14.59 -13.09
CA GLU A 194 -11.45 14.43 -12.46
C GLU A 194 -11.32 13.12 -11.69
N GLN A 195 -12.41 12.63 -11.04
CA GLN A 195 -12.41 11.33 -10.38
C GLN A 195 -12.31 10.18 -11.38
N ASP A 196 -12.90 10.29 -12.55
CA ASP A 196 -12.84 9.27 -13.61
C ASP A 196 -11.43 9.20 -14.24
N GLU A 197 -10.68 10.32 -14.26
CA GLU A 197 -9.30 10.40 -14.75
C GLU A 197 -8.24 9.98 -13.71
N LEU A 198 -8.59 9.94 -12.41
CA LEU A 198 -7.65 9.62 -11.34
C LEU A 198 -6.82 8.34 -11.57
N PRO A 199 -7.42 7.22 -12.03
CA PRO A 199 -6.65 5.99 -12.24
C PRO A 199 -5.49 6.20 -13.20
N LYS A 200 -5.74 6.87 -14.33
CA LYS A 200 -4.74 7.13 -15.37
C LYS A 200 -3.70 8.14 -14.90
N LYS A 201 -4.13 9.20 -14.22
CA LYS A 201 -3.25 10.23 -13.65
C LYS A 201 -2.27 9.61 -12.65
N VAL A 202 -2.76 8.82 -11.69
CA VAL A 202 -1.93 8.18 -10.68
C VAL A 202 -1.02 7.13 -11.30
N GLN A 203 -1.52 6.34 -12.25
CA GLN A 203 -0.72 5.37 -12.99
C GLN A 203 0.45 6.02 -13.72
N ASN A 204 0.23 7.15 -14.41
CA ASN A 204 1.28 7.88 -15.11
C ASN A 204 2.34 8.45 -14.15
N ILE A 205 1.92 8.98 -12.98
CA ILE A 205 2.84 9.45 -11.94
C ILE A 205 3.74 8.31 -11.49
N ILE A 206 3.18 7.15 -11.17
CA ILE A 206 3.93 5.98 -10.71
C ILE A 206 4.86 5.48 -11.82
N ALA A 207 4.38 5.38 -13.06
CA ALA A 207 5.16 4.94 -14.21
C ALA A 207 6.39 5.82 -14.48
N SER A 208 6.31 7.11 -14.16
CA SER A 208 7.39 8.09 -14.43
C SER A 208 8.70 7.81 -13.69
N LYS A 209 8.67 6.98 -12.65
CA LYS A 209 9.83 6.61 -11.82
C LYS A 209 10.21 5.14 -11.89
N LEU A 210 9.52 4.35 -12.72
CA LEU A 210 9.93 2.96 -12.97
C LEU A 210 11.14 2.94 -13.90
N SER A 211 12.13 2.13 -13.57
CA SER A 211 13.23 1.81 -14.48
C SER A 211 12.69 1.13 -15.74
N LYS A 212 13.23 1.52 -16.89
CA LYS A 212 12.89 0.93 -18.19
C LYS A 212 13.55 -0.44 -18.34
#